data_60ff113ca240748cbb00de33c9eed267
#
_entry.id   60ff113ca240748cbb00de33c9eed267
#
_cell.length_a   1.000
_cell.length_b   1.000
_cell.length_c   1.000
_cell.angle_alpha   90.00
_cell.angle_beta   90.00
_cell.angle_gamma   90.00
#
_symmetry.space_group_name_H-M   'P 1'
#
loop_
_entity.id
_entity.type
_entity.pdbx_description
1 polymer ?
#
loop_
_entity_poly.entity_id
_entity_poly.type
_entity_poly.pdbx_seq_one_letter_code
_entity_poly.pdbx_strand_id
1 'polypeptide(L)'
;MKILSRSFIKNFQGKILNIHPSLLPKFKGLNTHERAIKNGEKFSGCTVHYVNPKVDSGRIILQKKVRISKGETPISLNNKVLAQEHKLYPKAIIKVFSY
;
A
#
# COMPACT_ATOMS: atom_id res chain seq x y z
N MET A 1 -5.65 6.58 5.35
CA MET A 1 -6.08 5.17 5.27
C MET A 1 -6.99 4.84 6.42
N LYS A 2 -8.15 4.27 6.15
CA LYS A 2 -9.10 3.88 7.20
C LYS A 2 -8.80 2.47 7.69
N ILE A 3 -8.94 2.26 8.99
CA ILE A 3 -8.85 0.93 9.61
C ILE A 3 -10.27 0.43 9.81
N LEU A 4 -10.61 -0.68 9.17
CA LEU A 4 -11.93 -1.29 9.29
C LEU A 4 -12.04 -2.09 10.59
N SER A 5 -13.25 -2.21 11.14
CA SER A 5 -13.47 -3.02 12.32
C SER A 5 -13.27 -4.51 12.01
N ARG A 6 -12.90 -5.28 13.02
CA ARG A 6 -12.71 -6.73 12.88
C ARG A 6 -13.98 -7.44 12.43
N SER A 7 -15.14 -7.02 12.95
CA SER A 7 -16.42 -7.63 12.59
C SER A 7 -16.75 -7.37 11.12
N PHE A 8 -16.51 -6.16 10.64
CA PHE A 8 -16.71 -5.81 9.24
C PHE A 8 -15.83 -6.67 8.33
N ILE A 9 -14.53 -6.75 8.64
CA ILE A 9 -13.57 -7.54 7.85
C ILE A 9 -13.96 -9.02 7.82
N LYS A 10 -14.35 -9.58 8.96
CA LYS A 10 -14.78 -10.98 9.08
C LYS A 10 -15.94 -11.31 8.15
N ASN A 11 -16.91 -10.40 8.07
CA ASN A 11 -18.10 -10.63 7.24
C ASN A 11 -17.79 -10.67 5.74
N PHE A 12 -16.69 -10.04 5.31
CA PHE A 12 -16.32 -9.98 3.89
C PHE A 12 -15.22 -10.98 3.52
N GLN A 13 -14.55 -11.57 4.49
CA GLN A 13 -13.57 -12.67 4.32
C GLN A 13 -12.65 -12.56 3.11
N GLY A 14 -11.71 -11.62 3.16
CA GLY A 14 -10.67 -11.52 2.14
C GLY A 14 -11.09 -10.91 0.82
N LYS A 15 -12.34 -10.46 0.69
CA LYS A 15 -12.80 -9.75 -0.51
C LYS A 15 -12.70 -8.23 -0.39
N ILE A 16 -12.19 -7.74 0.72
CA ILE A 16 -11.93 -6.32 0.91
C ILE A 16 -10.48 -6.06 0.57
N LEU A 17 -10.26 -5.11 -0.32
CA LEU A 17 -8.91 -4.71 -0.73
C LEU A 17 -8.55 -3.38 -0.12
N ASN A 18 -7.26 -3.21 0.15
CA ASN A 18 -6.72 -1.93 0.57
C ASN A 18 -5.40 -1.68 -0.16
N ILE A 19 -5.04 -0.41 -0.30
CA ILE A 19 -3.76 -0.03 -0.85
C ILE A 19 -2.95 0.68 0.23
N HIS A 20 -1.69 0.30 0.37
CA HIS A 20 -0.79 0.86 1.36
C HIS A 20 0.41 1.51 0.68
N PRO A 21 0.81 2.74 1.08
CA PRO A 21 1.87 3.48 0.41
C PRO A 21 3.27 3.06 0.84
N SER A 22 3.56 1.77 0.76
CA SER A 22 4.89 1.21 0.97
C SER A 22 5.00 -0.14 0.27
N LEU A 23 6.22 -0.65 0.20
CA LEU A 23 6.47 -2.01 -0.27
C LEU A 23 6.37 -2.96 0.93
N LEU A 24 5.16 -3.38 1.26
CA LEU A 24 4.95 -4.29 2.38
C LEU A 24 5.79 -5.56 2.22
N PRO A 25 6.30 -6.13 3.29
CA PRO A 25 6.03 -5.84 4.70
C PRO A 25 6.79 -4.66 5.30
N LYS A 26 7.55 -3.92 4.51
CA LYS A 26 8.24 -2.72 5.00
C LYS A 26 7.25 -1.59 5.29
N PHE A 27 7.53 -0.87 6.37
CA PHE A 27 6.81 0.36 6.74
C PHE A 27 5.29 0.19 6.85
N LYS A 28 4.86 -0.78 7.64
CA LYS A 28 3.46 -0.91 8.04
C LYS A 28 3.04 0.31 8.85
N GLY A 29 1.75 0.63 8.81
CA GLY A 29 1.19 1.74 9.59
C GLY A 29 1.30 3.09 8.90
N LEU A 30 1.51 4.15 9.67
CA LEU A 30 1.49 5.53 9.21
C LEU A 30 2.88 6.08 8.89
N ASN A 31 2.90 7.25 8.25
CA ASN A 31 4.14 8.02 7.97
C ASN A 31 5.18 7.24 7.17
N THR A 32 4.72 6.46 6.19
CA THR A 32 5.60 5.57 5.42
C THR A 32 6.65 6.33 4.63
N HIS A 33 6.29 7.47 4.05
CA HIS A 33 7.21 8.25 3.22
C HIS A 33 8.33 8.87 4.04
N GLU A 34 8.00 9.45 5.20
CA GLU A 34 9.00 9.98 6.12
C GLU A 34 9.95 8.89 6.59
N ARG A 35 9.40 7.74 6.97
CA ARG A 35 10.21 6.63 7.48
C ARG A 35 11.12 6.04 6.40
N ALA A 36 10.62 5.91 5.17
CA ALA A 36 11.41 5.39 4.06
C ALA A 36 12.60 6.32 3.75
N ILE A 37 12.35 7.62 3.68
CA ILE A 37 13.40 8.61 3.42
C ILE A 37 14.41 8.65 4.57
N LYS A 38 13.94 8.68 5.80
CA LYS A 38 14.77 8.71 7.00
C LYS A 38 15.70 7.51 7.09
N ASN A 39 15.23 6.34 6.65
CA ASN A 39 16.02 5.12 6.66
C ASN A 39 16.94 4.97 5.45
N GLY A 40 16.98 5.96 4.57
CA GLY A 40 17.86 5.92 3.40
C GLY A 40 17.47 4.89 2.35
N GLU A 41 16.20 4.53 2.27
CA GLU A 41 15.73 3.57 1.28
C GLU A 41 15.88 4.14 -0.14
N LYS A 42 16.29 3.29 -1.08
CA LYS A 42 16.40 3.67 -2.50
C LYS A 42 15.08 3.57 -3.22
N PHE A 43 14.18 2.73 -2.72
CA PHE A 43 12.86 2.50 -3.30
C PHE A 43 11.79 2.53 -2.23
N SER A 44 10.65 3.05 -2.61
CA SER A 44 9.41 2.90 -1.90
C SER A 44 8.39 2.34 -2.90
N GLY A 45 7.12 2.56 -2.67
CA GLY A 45 6.10 2.11 -3.59
C GLY A 45 4.77 1.99 -2.93
N CYS A 46 3.92 1.16 -3.53
CA CYS A 46 2.60 0.89 -2.99
C CYS A 46 2.28 -0.60 -3.12
N THR A 47 1.41 -1.07 -2.24
CA THR A 47 1.00 -2.47 -2.17
C THR A 47 -0.51 -2.53 -2.09
N VAL A 48 -1.14 -3.32 -2.97
CA VAL A 48 -2.55 -3.69 -2.83
C VAL A 48 -2.60 -5.04 -2.15
N HIS A 49 -3.38 -5.15 -1.09
CA HIS A 49 -3.47 -6.37 -0.29
C HIS A 49 -4.89 -6.64 0.18
N TYR A 50 -5.16 -7.89 0.55
CA TYR A 50 -6.40 -8.23 1.21
C TYR A 50 -6.39 -7.66 2.62
N VAL A 51 -7.54 -7.17 3.07
CA VAL A 51 -7.68 -6.64 4.43
C VAL A 51 -7.94 -7.79 5.40
N ASN A 52 -7.24 -7.77 6.53
CA ASN A 52 -7.49 -8.67 7.66
C ASN A 52 -7.50 -7.86 8.95
N PRO A 53 -7.81 -8.48 10.13
CA PRO A 53 -7.85 -7.74 11.39
C PRO A 53 -6.54 -7.10 11.82
N LYS A 54 -5.40 -7.58 11.32
CA LYS A 54 -4.10 -6.94 11.57
C LYS A 54 -3.85 -5.84 10.55
N VAL A 55 -3.35 -4.70 10.99
CA VAL A 55 -3.04 -3.58 10.12
C VAL A 55 -1.94 -3.96 9.12
N ASP A 56 -2.21 -3.75 7.83
CA ASP A 56 -1.26 -3.95 6.74
C ASP A 56 -0.61 -5.34 6.70
N SER A 57 -1.35 -6.36 7.12
CA SER A 57 -0.83 -7.73 7.23
C SER A 57 -1.55 -8.73 6.33
N GLY A 58 -2.51 -8.30 5.52
CA GLY A 58 -3.22 -9.16 4.60
C GLY A 58 -2.33 -9.63 3.44
N ARG A 59 -2.79 -10.67 2.75
CA ARG A 59 -2.06 -11.22 1.60
C ARG A 59 -1.88 -10.18 0.51
N ILE A 60 -0.66 -10.07 0.01
CA ILE A 60 -0.31 -9.13 -1.05
C ILE A 60 -0.85 -9.62 -2.39
N ILE A 61 -1.48 -8.69 -3.14
CA ILE A 61 -2.03 -8.96 -4.46
C ILE A 61 -1.09 -8.44 -5.54
N LEU A 62 -0.76 -7.14 -5.49
CA LEU A 62 0.14 -6.47 -6.41
C LEU A 62 0.95 -5.42 -5.67
N GLN A 63 2.15 -5.16 -6.19
CA GLN A 63 3.01 -4.09 -5.69
C GLN A 63 3.60 -3.31 -6.86
N LYS A 64 3.94 -2.04 -6.62
CA LYS A 64 4.65 -1.21 -7.57
C LYS A 64 5.77 -0.46 -6.88
N LYS A 65 6.99 -0.62 -7.39
CA LYS A 65 8.18 0.12 -6.92
C LYS A 65 8.16 1.56 -7.42
N VAL A 66 8.62 2.45 -6.57
CA VAL A 66 8.84 3.87 -6.90
C VAL A 66 10.22 4.26 -6.38
N ARG A 67 11.05 4.81 -7.25
CA ARG A 67 12.40 5.22 -6.86
C ARG A 67 12.35 6.47 -5.98
N ILE A 68 13.12 6.46 -4.90
CA ILE A 68 13.37 7.63 -4.06
C ILE A 68 14.60 8.34 -4.61
N SER A 69 14.40 9.54 -5.14
CA SER A 69 15.48 10.32 -5.74
C SER A 69 16.27 11.07 -4.67
N LYS A 70 17.49 11.46 -4.99
CA LYS A 70 18.28 12.32 -4.13
C LYS A 70 17.52 13.63 -3.89
N GLY A 71 17.39 14.03 -2.62
CA GLY A 71 16.64 15.24 -2.27
C GLY A 71 15.12 15.03 -2.21
N GLU A 72 14.65 13.81 -2.30
CA GLU A 72 13.23 13.50 -2.20
C GLU A 72 12.67 13.94 -0.85
N THR A 73 11.50 14.59 -0.88
CA THR A 73 10.77 14.95 0.35
C THR A 73 9.59 14.00 0.55
N PRO A 74 9.02 13.93 1.78
CA PRO A 74 7.80 13.14 1.98
C PRO A 74 6.65 13.55 1.06
N ILE A 75 6.50 14.85 0.79
CA ILE A 75 5.46 15.35 -0.10
C ILE A 75 5.69 14.89 -1.54
N SER A 76 6.90 15.05 -2.07
CA SER A 76 7.20 14.63 -3.44
C SER A 76 7.08 13.13 -3.61
N LEU A 77 7.53 12.36 -2.62
CA LEU A 77 7.40 10.91 -2.64
C LEU A 77 5.92 10.48 -2.59
N ASN A 78 5.13 11.13 -1.75
CA ASN A 78 3.69 10.88 -1.68
C ASN A 78 3.04 11.07 -3.06
N ASN A 79 3.38 12.14 -3.77
CA ASN A 79 2.81 12.42 -5.09
C ASN A 79 3.20 11.36 -6.10
N LYS A 80 4.45 10.90 -6.09
CA LYS A 80 4.91 9.82 -6.98
C LYS A 80 4.18 8.51 -6.69
N VAL A 81 4.07 8.15 -5.42
CA VAL A 81 3.43 6.90 -5.00
C VAL A 81 1.94 6.95 -5.31
N LEU A 82 1.29 8.07 -5.04
CA LEU A 82 -0.15 8.24 -5.30
C LEU A 82 -0.47 8.04 -6.78
N ALA A 83 0.36 8.56 -7.68
CA ALA A 83 0.18 8.37 -9.12
C ALA A 83 0.23 6.88 -9.50
N GLN A 84 1.11 6.10 -8.86
CA GLN A 84 1.20 4.67 -9.10
C GLN A 84 0.04 3.91 -8.47
N GLU A 85 -0.45 4.36 -7.30
CA GLU A 85 -1.63 3.77 -6.66
C GLU A 85 -2.85 3.85 -7.58
N HIS A 86 -3.07 4.99 -8.21
CA HIS A 86 -4.19 5.18 -9.14
C HIS A 86 -4.14 4.24 -10.35
N LYS A 87 -2.95 3.82 -10.76
CA LYS A 87 -2.76 2.87 -11.85
C LYS A 87 -2.85 1.42 -11.38
N LEU A 88 -2.35 1.15 -10.18
CA LEU A 88 -2.24 -0.21 -9.65
C LEU A 88 -3.56 -0.76 -9.12
N TYR A 89 -4.35 0.08 -8.46
CA TYR A 89 -5.57 -0.37 -7.81
C TYR A 89 -6.59 -0.98 -8.78
N PRO A 90 -6.89 -0.34 -9.92
CA PRO A 90 -7.77 -0.97 -10.91
C PRO A 90 -7.26 -2.32 -11.41
N LYS A 91 -5.94 -2.45 -11.61
CA LYS A 91 -5.34 -3.73 -12.02
C LYS A 91 -5.53 -4.81 -10.97
N ALA A 92 -5.41 -4.45 -9.69
CA ALA A 92 -5.64 -5.39 -8.59
C ALA A 92 -7.10 -5.84 -8.53
N ILE A 93 -8.03 -4.91 -8.74
CA ILE A 93 -9.46 -5.23 -8.77
C ILE A 93 -9.77 -6.22 -9.89
N ILE A 94 -9.26 -5.98 -11.09
CA ILE A 94 -9.42 -6.89 -12.22
C ILE A 94 -8.85 -8.26 -11.89
N LYS A 95 -7.67 -8.32 -11.30
CA LYS A 95 -7.02 -9.58 -10.94
C LYS A 95 -7.84 -10.41 -9.96
N VAL A 96 -8.44 -9.76 -8.97
CA VAL A 96 -9.19 -10.43 -7.90
C VAL A 96 -10.59 -10.82 -8.34
N PHE A 97 -11.26 -9.96 -9.10
CA PHE A 97 -12.65 -10.13 -9.49
C PHE A 97 -12.85 -10.55 -10.95
N SER A 98 -11.76 -10.86 -11.65
CA SER A 98 -11.83 -11.39 -13.01
C SER A 98 -12.33 -12.84 -13.02
N TYR A 99 -13.20 -13.13 -13.94
CA TYR A 99 -13.82 -14.46 -14.09
C TYR A 99 -13.36 -15.16 -15.36
#